data_a12e8cd92b6b539b884d07df3e6def30
#
_entry.id   a12e8cd92b6b539b884d07df3e6def30
#
_cell.length_a   1.000
_cell.length_b   1.000
_cell.length_c   1.000
_cell.angle_alpha   90.00
_cell.angle_beta   90.00
_cell.angle_gamma   90.00
#
_symmetry.space_group_name_H-M   'P 1'
#
loop_
_entity.id
_entity.type
_entity.pdbx_description
1 polymer ?
#
loop_
_entity_poly.entity_id
_entity_poly.type
_entity_poly.pdbx_seq_one_letter_code
_entity_poly.pdbx_strand_id
1 'polypeptide(L)'
;FFSDALAIGRSSTKGHAKFEKVSFSDEAKLFQLLDSKDIVIHLAGRAHVLNDTSPNKLNEYREINTTGVLNVAEQAARAGVKRFIFISTVKVLGEHSYLGHPFRYDSTPNPQDAYGTSKLEAEKGLAKIGINSSMEIVIIRPPLIYGNGVKGNFANLMKLCQLSLPLPFGKINNIRSLVGVENLIDLIIVCSTHPNAKG
;
A
#
# COMPACT_ATOMS: atom_id res chain seq x y z
N PHE A 1 -7.39 -17.69 6.63
CA PHE A 1 -7.73 -17.53 5.22
C PHE A 1 -6.60 -17.91 4.28
N PHE A 2 -5.35 -17.72 4.64
CA PHE A 2 -4.18 -17.99 3.80
C PHE A 2 -3.23 -18.96 4.53
N SER A 3 -3.68 -20.20 4.81
CA SER A 3 -2.88 -21.22 5.51
C SER A 3 -1.55 -21.53 4.82
N ASP A 4 -1.50 -21.38 3.50
CA ASP A 4 -0.33 -21.67 2.66
C ASP A 4 0.39 -20.41 2.17
N ALA A 5 0.14 -19.26 2.80
CA ALA A 5 0.77 -18.02 2.42
C ALA A 5 2.28 -18.07 2.66
N LEU A 6 3.05 -17.66 1.65
CA LEU A 6 4.47 -17.39 1.75
C LEU A 6 4.68 -15.90 1.92
N ALA A 7 5.28 -15.48 3.02
CA ALA A 7 5.73 -14.11 3.19
C ALA A 7 7.12 -13.94 2.61
N ILE A 8 7.32 -12.90 1.80
CA ILE A 8 8.62 -12.55 1.24
C ILE A 8 9.00 -11.12 1.59
N GLY A 9 10.28 -10.84 1.77
CA GLY A 9 10.75 -9.50 2.10
C GLY A 9 12.20 -9.44 2.54
N ARG A 10 12.65 -8.24 2.94
CA ARG A 10 14.04 -8.01 3.38
C ARG A 10 14.31 -8.51 4.80
N SER A 11 13.30 -8.54 5.65
CA SER A 11 13.41 -8.96 7.05
C SER A 11 12.14 -9.68 7.47
N SER A 12 12.31 -10.74 8.28
CA SER A 12 11.19 -11.47 8.88
C SER A 12 10.44 -10.58 9.87
N THR A 13 9.11 -10.71 9.85
CA THR A 13 8.24 -10.22 10.92
C THR A 13 7.71 -11.40 11.72
N LYS A 14 7.48 -11.21 13.02
CA LYS A 14 6.94 -12.27 13.90
C LYS A 14 5.57 -12.72 13.42
N GLY A 15 5.31 -14.01 13.36
CA GLY A 15 3.99 -14.58 13.12
C GLY A 15 3.76 -15.24 11.75
N HIS A 16 4.75 -15.28 10.86
CA HIS A 16 4.60 -15.98 9.57
C HIS A 16 5.07 -17.43 9.66
N ALA A 17 4.23 -18.37 9.21
CA ALA A 17 4.56 -19.79 9.17
C ALA A 17 5.68 -20.12 8.17
N LYS A 18 5.72 -19.38 7.05
CA LYS A 18 6.75 -19.50 6.00
C LYS A 18 7.22 -18.09 5.62
N PHE A 19 8.54 -17.85 5.69
CA PHE A 19 9.14 -16.58 5.29
C PHE A 19 10.41 -16.83 4.49
N GLU A 20 10.54 -16.15 3.35
CA GLU A 20 11.74 -16.15 2.53
C GLU A 20 12.33 -14.74 2.40
N LYS A 21 13.62 -14.62 2.68
CA LYS A 21 14.34 -13.37 2.50
C LYS A 21 14.71 -13.17 1.05
N VAL A 22 14.23 -12.07 0.46
CA VAL A 22 14.52 -11.70 -0.92
C VAL A 22 14.61 -10.19 -1.09
N SER A 23 15.52 -9.75 -1.97
CA SER A 23 15.52 -8.37 -2.48
C SER A 23 14.54 -8.27 -3.64
N PHE A 24 13.80 -7.17 -3.72
CA PHE A 24 12.91 -6.92 -4.87
C PHE A 24 13.66 -6.60 -6.17
N SER A 25 15.00 -6.51 -6.13
CA SER A 25 15.88 -6.47 -7.31
C SER A 25 16.38 -7.84 -7.76
N ASP A 26 16.14 -8.91 -7.00
CA ASP A 26 16.54 -10.28 -7.33
C ASP A 26 15.44 -10.96 -8.14
N GLU A 27 15.42 -10.67 -9.44
CA GLU A 27 14.37 -11.16 -10.36
C GLU A 27 14.30 -12.68 -10.43
N ALA A 28 15.45 -13.37 -10.47
CA ALA A 28 15.48 -14.81 -10.58
C ALA A 28 14.86 -15.49 -9.35
N LYS A 29 15.23 -15.03 -8.16
CA LYS A 29 14.66 -15.54 -6.91
C LYS A 29 13.19 -15.18 -6.76
N LEU A 30 12.79 -13.97 -7.14
CA LEU A 30 11.39 -13.58 -7.15
C LEU A 30 10.56 -14.48 -8.05
N PHE A 31 11.02 -14.73 -9.29
CA PHE A 31 10.33 -15.63 -10.22
C PHE A 31 10.14 -17.02 -9.61
N GLN A 32 11.19 -17.61 -9.03
CA GLN A 32 11.11 -18.93 -8.37
C GLN A 32 10.11 -18.96 -7.20
N LEU A 33 10.09 -17.90 -6.37
CA LEU A 33 9.20 -17.83 -5.21
C LEU A 33 7.74 -17.58 -5.59
N LEU A 34 7.51 -16.95 -6.74
CA LEU A 34 6.18 -16.62 -7.26
C LEU A 34 5.60 -17.73 -8.15
N ASP A 35 6.43 -18.67 -8.58
CA ASP A 35 5.98 -19.83 -9.31
C ASP A 35 4.91 -20.60 -8.52
N SER A 36 3.88 -21.06 -9.21
CA SER A 36 2.70 -21.75 -8.63
C SER A 36 1.92 -20.92 -7.59
N LYS A 37 2.04 -19.61 -7.57
CA LYS A 37 1.21 -18.72 -6.75
C LYS A 37 0.07 -18.14 -7.58
N ASP A 38 -1.14 -18.20 -7.03
CA ASP A 38 -2.31 -17.63 -7.69
C ASP A 38 -2.41 -16.13 -7.47
N ILE A 39 -2.03 -15.65 -6.27
CA ILE A 39 -2.28 -14.28 -5.82
C ILE A 39 -1.02 -13.70 -5.16
N VAL A 40 -0.71 -12.46 -5.49
CA VAL A 40 0.28 -11.64 -4.79
C VAL A 40 -0.42 -10.49 -4.09
N ILE A 41 -0.16 -10.32 -2.78
CA ILE A 41 -0.59 -9.16 -2.00
C ILE A 41 0.65 -8.35 -1.65
N HIS A 42 0.83 -7.21 -2.31
CA HIS A 42 2.01 -6.37 -2.13
C HIS A 42 1.75 -5.30 -1.06
N LEU A 43 2.23 -5.58 0.15
CA LEU A 43 2.12 -4.71 1.32
C LEU A 43 3.37 -3.87 1.56
N ALA A 44 4.50 -4.23 0.95
CA ALA A 44 5.76 -3.57 1.18
C ALA A 44 5.77 -2.14 0.63
N GLY A 45 6.42 -1.26 1.35
CA GLY A 45 6.58 0.12 0.94
C GLY A 45 7.35 0.95 1.96
N ARG A 46 8.03 1.99 1.48
CA ARG A 46 8.59 3.05 2.31
C ARG A 46 7.47 4.06 2.59
N ALA A 47 7.06 4.20 3.83
CA ALA A 47 6.07 5.18 4.29
C ALA A 47 6.54 5.85 5.58
N HIS A 48 6.12 7.08 5.83
CA HIS A 48 6.30 7.80 7.10
C HIS A 48 7.74 7.82 7.65
N VAL A 49 8.70 8.28 6.87
CA VAL A 49 10.03 8.61 7.40
C VAL A 49 9.91 9.99 8.05
N LEU A 50 9.72 10.01 9.38
CA LEU A 50 9.78 11.24 10.18
C LEU A 50 11.21 11.77 10.09
N ASN A 51 11.38 13.05 9.77
CA ASN A 51 12.68 13.71 9.59
C ASN A 51 13.54 13.17 8.44
N ASP A 52 12.92 12.89 7.31
CA ASP A 52 13.65 12.55 6.10
C ASP A 52 14.45 13.77 5.60
N THR A 53 15.74 13.80 5.90
CA THR A 53 16.68 14.86 5.52
C THR A 53 17.39 14.57 4.19
N SER A 54 17.02 13.48 3.50
CA SER A 54 17.65 13.10 2.23
C SER A 54 17.45 14.19 1.17
N PRO A 55 18.51 14.62 0.49
CA PRO A 55 18.41 15.57 -0.62
C PRO A 55 17.66 14.98 -1.83
N ASN A 56 17.50 13.67 -1.88
CA ASN A 56 16.92 12.96 -3.04
C ASN A 56 15.72 12.07 -2.67
N LYS A 57 14.84 12.59 -1.81
CA LYS A 57 13.69 11.87 -1.25
C LYS A 57 12.88 11.10 -2.30
N LEU A 58 12.54 11.76 -3.39
CA LEU A 58 11.69 11.15 -4.41
C LEU A 58 12.33 9.89 -5.01
N ASN A 59 13.64 9.90 -5.26
CA ASN A 59 14.32 8.74 -5.83
C ASN A 59 14.37 7.57 -4.83
N GLU A 60 14.56 7.84 -3.55
CA GLU A 60 14.50 6.79 -2.53
C GLU A 60 13.10 6.17 -2.40
N TYR A 61 12.06 6.99 -2.51
CA TYR A 61 10.69 6.48 -2.56
C TYR A 61 10.43 5.69 -3.85
N ARG A 62 10.91 6.14 -5.00
CA ARG A 62 10.79 5.46 -6.30
C ARG A 62 11.46 4.09 -6.29
N GLU A 63 12.66 4.00 -5.73
CA GLU A 63 13.40 2.74 -5.66
C GLU A 63 12.56 1.64 -5.01
N ILE A 64 11.91 1.93 -3.89
CA ILE A 64 11.15 0.95 -3.13
C ILE A 64 9.70 0.85 -3.61
N ASN A 65 9.02 2.00 -3.74
CA ASN A 65 7.58 2.04 -3.96
C ASN A 65 7.18 1.96 -5.43
N THR A 66 8.09 2.22 -6.36
CA THR A 66 7.84 2.13 -7.80
C THR A 66 8.65 0.98 -8.40
N THR A 67 9.97 1.08 -8.48
CA THR A 67 10.82 0.08 -9.13
C THR A 67 10.69 -1.29 -8.48
N GLY A 68 10.78 -1.34 -7.15
CA GLY A 68 10.64 -2.60 -6.41
C GLY A 68 9.28 -3.27 -6.61
N VAL A 69 8.20 -2.49 -6.63
CA VAL A 69 6.84 -2.99 -6.89
C VAL A 69 6.73 -3.53 -8.30
N LEU A 70 7.20 -2.79 -9.31
CA LEU A 70 7.11 -3.19 -10.70
C LEU A 70 7.93 -4.44 -11.00
N ASN A 71 9.13 -4.57 -10.42
CA ASN A 71 9.93 -5.79 -10.54
C ASN A 71 9.17 -7.02 -9.99
N VAL A 72 8.56 -6.89 -8.81
CA VAL A 72 7.74 -8.00 -8.25
C VAL A 72 6.58 -8.32 -9.17
N ALA A 73 5.87 -7.31 -9.70
CA ALA A 73 4.72 -7.51 -10.56
C ALA A 73 5.09 -8.12 -11.92
N GLU A 74 6.22 -7.73 -12.52
CA GLU A 74 6.72 -8.32 -13.75
C GLU A 74 7.07 -9.79 -13.58
N GLN A 75 7.78 -10.14 -12.48
CA GLN A 75 8.07 -11.55 -12.19
C GLN A 75 6.80 -12.34 -11.86
N ALA A 76 5.82 -11.74 -11.17
CA ALA A 76 4.53 -12.36 -10.91
C ALA A 76 3.77 -12.66 -12.21
N ALA A 77 3.72 -11.70 -13.14
CA ALA A 77 3.07 -11.90 -14.43
C ALA A 77 3.76 -13.01 -15.26
N ARG A 78 5.11 -13.04 -15.28
CA ARG A 78 5.89 -14.10 -15.95
C ARG A 78 5.69 -15.47 -15.32
N ALA A 79 5.52 -15.54 -14.00
CA ALA A 79 5.26 -16.78 -13.26
C ALA A 79 3.81 -17.26 -13.35
N GLY A 80 2.93 -16.53 -14.06
CA GLY A 80 1.53 -16.93 -14.25
C GLY A 80 0.61 -16.63 -13.08
N VAL A 81 1.00 -15.71 -12.18
CA VAL A 81 0.14 -15.20 -11.11
C VAL A 81 -1.14 -14.62 -11.72
N LYS A 82 -2.29 -14.99 -11.18
CA LYS A 82 -3.59 -14.58 -11.70
C LYS A 82 -4.00 -13.18 -11.25
N ARG A 83 -3.64 -12.81 -10.01
CA ARG A 83 -4.04 -11.51 -9.43
C ARG A 83 -2.94 -10.89 -8.58
N PHE A 84 -2.73 -9.59 -8.78
CA PHE A 84 -1.79 -8.77 -8.02
C PHE A 84 -2.56 -7.67 -7.30
N ILE A 85 -2.56 -7.70 -5.96
CA ILE A 85 -3.22 -6.69 -5.11
C ILE A 85 -2.16 -5.73 -4.59
N PHE A 86 -2.30 -4.46 -4.95
CA PHE A 86 -1.39 -3.39 -4.55
C PHE A 86 -2.03 -2.47 -3.52
N ILE A 87 -1.39 -2.34 -2.36
CA ILE A 87 -1.81 -1.35 -1.37
C ILE A 87 -1.14 -0.02 -1.68
N SER A 88 -1.92 0.86 -2.29
CA SER A 88 -1.57 2.24 -2.59
C SER A 88 -1.92 3.17 -1.42
N THR A 89 -2.40 4.36 -1.69
CA THR A 89 -2.80 5.36 -0.68
C THR A 89 -3.77 6.37 -1.27
N VAL A 90 -4.68 6.89 -0.48
CA VAL A 90 -5.51 8.04 -0.88
C VAL A 90 -4.69 9.28 -1.26
N LYS A 91 -3.44 9.39 -0.80
CA LYS A 91 -2.53 10.51 -1.12
C LYS A 91 -2.19 10.63 -2.61
N VAL A 92 -2.44 9.60 -3.41
CA VAL A 92 -2.33 9.71 -4.88
C VAL A 92 -3.37 10.67 -5.46
N LEU A 93 -4.50 10.86 -4.77
CA LEU A 93 -5.57 11.78 -5.18
C LEU A 93 -5.36 13.22 -4.67
N GLY A 94 -4.55 13.41 -3.64
CA GLY A 94 -4.27 14.69 -3.03
C GLY A 94 -4.28 14.65 -1.50
N GLU A 95 -4.06 15.80 -0.86
CA GLU A 95 -4.09 15.92 0.60
C GLU A 95 -5.46 16.36 1.14
N HIS A 96 -6.22 17.09 0.33
CA HIS A 96 -7.49 17.68 0.72
C HIS A 96 -8.53 17.49 -0.39
N SER A 97 -9.75 17.17 0.00
CA SER A 97 -10.94 17.25 -0.85
C SER A 97 -11.79 18.44 -0.43
N TYR A 98 -12.61 18.96 -1.34
CA TYR A 98 -13.54 20.04 -1.02
C TYR A 98 -14.78 19.50 -0.32
N LEU A 99 -15.40 20.34 0.51
CA LEU A 99 -16.66 20.01 1.16
C LEU A 99 -17.72 19.67 0.10
N GLY A 100 -18.39 18.54 0.27
CA GLY A 100 -19.36 18.03 -0.72
C GLY A 100 -18.73 17.28 -1.92
N HIS A 101 -17.41 17.31 -2.08
CA HIS A 101 -16.69 16.64 -3.18
C HIS A 101 -15.60 15.71 -2.62
N PRO A 102 -15.97 14.60 -1.97
CA PRO A 102 -14.98 13.65 -1.45
C PRO A 102 -14.21 12.98 -2.60
N PHE A 103 -13.02 12.50 -2.30
CA PHE A 103 -12.28 11.67 -3.24
C PHE A 103 -13.07 10.41 -3.61
N ARG A 104 -13.03 10.06 -4.89
CA ARG A 104 -13.66 8.88 -5.48
C ARG A 104 -12.57 8.04 -6.16
N TYR A 105 -12.89 6.80 -6.51
CA TYR A 105 -11.94 5.91 -7.21
C TYR A 105 -11.49 6.48 -8.56
N ASP A 106 -12.35 7.24 -9.23
CA ASP A 106 -12.16 7.87 -10.54
C ASP A 106 -11.66 9.33 -10.47
N SER A 107 -11.42 9.86 -9.27
CA SER A 107 -10.88 11.21 -9.11
C SER A 107 -9.50 11.36 -9.77
N THR A 108 -9.28 12.49 -10.42
CA THR A 108 -8.00 12.79 -11.07
C THR A 108 -6.86 12.80 -10.05
N PRO A 109 -5.81 11.99 -10.25
CA PRO A 109 -4.68 11.96 -9.34
C PRO A 109 -3.93 13.29 -9.29
N ASN A 110 -3.61 13.74 -8.07
CA ASN A 110 -2.86 14.97 -7.82
C ASN A 110 -2.00 14.83 -6.54
N PRO A 111 -1.00 13.93 -6.51
CA PRO A 111 -0.16 13.73 -5.33
C PRO A 111 0.66 14.97 -5.00
N GLN A 112 0.77 15.32 -3.71
CA GLN A 112 1.46 16.52 -3.25
C GLN A 112 2.79 16.20 -2.56
N ASP A 113 3.12 14.93 -2.34
CA ASP A 113 4.37 14.53 -1.71
C ASP A 113 5.08 13.41 -2.50
N ALA A 114 6.35 13.18 -2.18
CA ALA A 114 7.18 12.15 -2.84
C ALA A 114 6.62 10.73 -2.66
N TYR A 115 5.97 10.47 -1.52
CA TYR A 115 5.32 9.19 -1.26
C TYR A 115 4.12 8.97 -2.18
N GLY A 116 3.18 9.91 -2.23
CA GLY A 116 2.02 9.84 -3.12
C GLY A 116 2.42 9.75 -4.59
N THR A 117 3.44 10.54 -5.00
CA THR A 117 3.99 10.49 -6.36
C THR A 117 4.53 9.10 -6.70
N SER A 118 5.37 8.52 -5.84
CA SER A 118 5.94 7.19 -6.08
C SER A 118 4.87 6.09 -6.14
N LYS A 119 3.82 6.18 -5.31
CA LYS A 119 2.70 5.25 -5.35
C LYS A 119 1.88 5.39 -6.63
N LEU A 120 1.62 6.62 -7.10
CA LEU A 120 0.93 6.86 -8.37
C LEU A 120 1.73 6.33 -9.57
N GLU A 121 3.05 6.51 -9.57
CA GLU A 121 3.91 5.95 -10.61
C GLU A 121 3.84 4.42 -10.64
N ALA A 122 3.81 3.77 -9.48
CA ALA A 122 3.60 2.33 -9.38
C ALA A 122 2.23 1.90 -9.92
N GLU A 123 1.14 2.59 -9.56
CA GLU A 123 -0.20 2.31 -10.11
C GLU A 123 -0.22 2.35 -11.63
N LYS A 124 0.39 3.39 -12.23
CA LYS A 124 0.49 3.53 -13.69
C LYS A 124 1.31 2.41 -14.34
N GLY A 125 2.40 1.98 -13.70
CA GLY A 125 3.22 0.87 -14.16
C GLY A 125 2.47 -0.46 -14.06
N LEU A 126 1.79 -0.72 -12.94
CA LEU A 126 0.97 -1.91 -12.72
C LEU A 126 -0.16 -2.01 -13.75
N ALA A 127 -0.84 -0.90 -14.06
CA ALA A 127 -1.87 -0.88 -15.10
C ALA A 127 -1.33 -1.31 -16.47
N LYS A 128 -0.11 -0.86 -16.84
CA LYS A 128 0.56 -1.30 -18.07
C LYS A 128 0.89 -2.79 -18.06
N ILE A 129 1.39 -3.31 -16.93
CA ILE A 129 1.66 -4.76 -16.79
C ILE A 129 0.37 -5.55 -16.93
N GLY A 130 -0.73 -5.13 -16.28
CA GLY A 130 -2.03 -5.79 -16.41
C GLY A 130 -2.58 -5.80 -17.84
N ILE A 131 -2.38 -4.73 -18.60
CA ILE A 131 -2.78 -4.66 -20.03
C ILE A 131 -1.95 -5.64 -20.89
N ASN A 132 -0.65 -5.79 -20.57
CA ASN A 132 0.29 -6.59 -21.34
C ASN A 132 0.40 -8.06 -20.88
N SER A 133 -0.41 -8.46 -19.91
CA SER A 133 -0.43 -9.81 -19.34
C SER A 133 -1.85 -10.26 -19.07
N SER A 134 -2.03 -11.52 -18.67
CA SER A 134 -3.31 -12.05 -18.16
C SER A 134 -3.54 -11.76 -16.69
N MET A 135 -2.60 -11.12 -16.00
CA MET A 135 -2.68 -10.85 -14.57
C MET A 135 -3.65 -9.72 -14.26
N GLU A 136 -4.63 -9.97 -13.41
CA GLU A 136 -5.55 -8.96 -12.92
C GLU A 136 -4.86 -8.06 -11.89
N ILE A 137 -4.95 -6.75 -12.06
CA ILE A 137 -4.43 -5.77 -11.10
C ILE A 137 -5.58 -5.25 -10.24
N VAL A 138 -5.37 -5.24 -8.94
CA VAL A 138 -6.28 -4.62 -7.96
C VAL A 138 -5.53 -3.56 -7.18
N ILE A 139 -6.02 -2.32 -7.20
CA ILE A 139 -5.40 -1.19 -6.51
C ILE A 139 -6.31 -0.74 -5.37
N ILE A 140 -5.82 -0.83 -4.14
CA ILE A 140 -6.52 -0.35 -2.95
C ILE A 140 -5.85 0.93 -2.47
N ARG A 141 -6.62 2.03 -2.37
CA ARG A 141 -6.16 3.35 -1.91
C ARG A 141 -6.71 3.66 -0.52
N PRO A 142 -6.18 3.07 0.55
CA PRO A 142 -6.70 3.31 1.89
C PRO A 142 -6.45 4.74 2.34
N PRO A 143 -7.37 5.33 3.13
CA PRO A 143 -7.11 6.52 3.92
C PRO A 143 -6.17 6.19 5.09
N LEU A 144 -6.10 7.07 6.11
CA LEU A 144 -5.32 6.79 7.31
C LEU A 144 -5.81 5.52 8.00
N ILE A 145 -4.91 4.55 8.13
CA ILE A 145 -5.18 3.26 8.77
C ILE A 145 -4.92 3.38 10.28
N TYR A 146 -5.86 2.89 11.10
CA TYR A 146 -5.70 2.81 12.54
C TYR A 146 -5.93 1.38 13.03
N GLY A 147 -5.41 1.07 14.21
CA GLY A 147 -5.56 -0.25 14.84
C GLY A 147 -4.43 -0.54 15.81
N ASN A 148 -4.35 -1.81 16.25
CA ASN A 148 -3.29 -2.22 17.16
C ASN A 148 -1.90 -1.99 16.54
N GLY A 149 -1.00 -1.35 17.30
CA GLY A 149 0.34 -1.04 16.82
C GLY A 149 0.45 0.18 15.90
N VAL A 150 -0.59 1.01 15.77
CA VAL A 150 -0.55 2.26 15.00
C VAL A 150 0.60 3.16 15.47
N LYS A 151 1.29 3.78 14.51
CA LYS A 151 2.44 4.67 14.73
C LYS A 151 2.15 6.09 14.24
N GLY A 152 3.07 7.01 14.51
CA GLY A 152 3.02 8.38 13.99
C GLY A 152 1.99 9.27 14.67
N ASN A 153 1.46 10.25 13.93
CA ASN A 153 0.60 11.31 14.47
C ASN A 153 -0.70 10.79 15.09
N PHE A 154 -1.27 9.69 14.59
CA PHE A 154 -2.47 9.12 15.18
C PHE A 154 -2.19 8.52 16.57
N ALA A 155 -1.07 7.83 16.74
CA ALA A 155 -0.65 7.32 18.05
C ALA A 155 -0.40 8.47 19.05
N ASN A 156 0.20 9.57 18.59
CA ASN A 156 0.42 10.76 19.42
C ASN A 156 -0.90 11.43 19.82
N LEU A 157 -1.85 11.53 18.90
CA LEU A 157 -3.19 12.05 19.19
C LEU A 157 -3.91 11.16 20.23
N MET A 158 -3.85 9.84 20.08
CA MET A 158 -4.42 8.91 21.06
C MET A 158 -3.82 9.10 22.45
N LYS A 159 -2.49 9.21 22.55
CA LYS A 159 -1.82 9.50 23.83
C LYS A 159 -2.28 10.83 24.43
N LEU A 160 -2.40 11.87 23.59
CA LEU A 160 -2.83 13.19 24.04
C LEU A 160 -4.27 13.16 24.58
N CYS A 161 -5.17 12.44 23.91
CA CYS A 161 -6.54 12.25 24.41
C CYS A 161 -6.60 11.48 25.75
N GLN A 162 -5.69 10.54 25.98
CA GLN A 162 -5.61 9.79 27.23
C GLN A 162 -5.17 10.65 28.45
N LEU A 163 -4.50 11.78 28.21
CA LEU A 163 -4.06 12.68 29.27
C LEU A 163 -5.20 13.51 29.88
N SER A 164 -6.43 13.42 29.32
CA SER A 164 -7.61 14.18 29.80
C SER A 164 -7.39 15.70 29.89
N LEU A 165 -6.45 16.24 29.14
CA LEU A 165 -6.18 17.66 29.07
C LEU A 165 -7.17 18.36 28.14
N PRO A 166 -7.62 19.59 28.45
CA PRO A 166 -8.42 20.36 27.52
C PRO A 166 -7.59 20.68 26.27
N LEU A 167 -8.04 20.14 25.12
CA LEU A 167 -7.36 20.35 23.85
C LEU A 167 -7.94 21.58 23.15
N PRO A 168 -7.11 22.53 22.67
CA PRO A 168 -7.58 23.77 22.05
C PRO A 168 -8.06 23.55 20.59
N PHE A 169 -8.72 22.43 20.31
CA PHE A 169 -9.12 22.04 18.95
C PHE A 169 -10.59 22.34 18.63
N GLY A 170 -11.35 22.95 19.55
CA GLY A 170 -12.79 23.15 19.40
C GLY A 170 -13.26 23.99 18.20
N LYS A 171 -12.34 24.77 17.58
CA LYS A 171 -12.62 25.56 16.38
C LYS A 171 -12.10 24.90 15.09
N ILE A 172 -11.49 23.72 15.18
CA ILE A 172 -10.91 23.05 14.01
C ILE A 172 -11.96 22.16 13.38
N ASN A 173 -12.53 22.60 12.25
CA ASN A 173 -13.42 21.81 11.43
C ASN A 173 -12.62 20.96 10.44
N ASN A 174 -12.04 19.86 10.92
CA ASN A 174 -11.28 18.94 10.08
C ASN A 174 -11.98 17.59 10.05
N ILE A 175 -12.41 17.17 8.86
CA ILE A 175 -13.02 15.86 8.63
C ILE A 175 -12.00 14.98 7.91
N ARG A 176 -11.74 13.80 8.46
CA ARG A 176 -10.81 12.82 7.87
C ARG A 176 -11.46 11.46 7.79
N SER A 177 -11.27 10.79 6.66
CA SER A 177 -11.60 9.38 6.53
C SER A 177 -10.52 8.54 7.23
N LEU A 178 -10.98 7.54 7.96
CA LEU A 178 -10.15 6.57 8.66
C LEU A 178 -10.65 5.16 8.33
N VAL A 179 -9.74 4.18 8.31
CA VAL A 179 -10.10 2.76 8.16
C VAL A 179 -9.41 1.94 9.24
N GLY A 180 -10.17 1.06 9.89
CA GLY A 180 -9.61 0.08 10.82
C GLY A 180 -8.74 -0.95 10.06
N VAL A 181 -7.61 -1.34 10.65
CA VAL A 181 -6.72 -2.33 10.01
C VAL A 181 -7.44 -3.65 9.73
N GLU A 182 -8.33 -4.08 10.61
CA GLU A 182 -9.12 -5.30 10.44
C GLU A 182 -10.06 -5.20 9.24
N ASN A 183 -10.77 -4.06 9.09
CA ASN A 183 -11.63 -3.82 7.93
C ASN A 183 -10.84 -3.76 6.62
N LEU A 184 -9.61 -3.22 6.67
CA LEU A 184 -8.73 -3.23 5.49
C LEU A 184 -8.29 -4.66 5.14
N ILE A 185 -7.98 -5.49 6.14
CA ILE A 185 -7.64 -6.90 5.94
C ILE A 185 -8.82 -7.64 5.31
N ASP A 186 -10.03 -7.46 5.82
CA ASP A 186 -11.24 -8.06 5.26
C ASP A 186 -11.46 -7.63 3.80
N LEU A 187 -11.26 -6.35 3.49
CA LEU A 187 -11.33 -5.86 2.12
C LEU A 187 -10.29 -6.54 1.22
N ILE A 188 -9.05 -6.69 1.68
CA ILE A 188 -7.98 -7.37 0.93
C ILE A 188 -8.38 -8.82 0.65
N ILE A 189 -8.94 -9.52 1.65
CA ILE A 189 -9.41 -10.91 1.52
C ILE A 189 -10.52 -10.98 0.47
N VAL A 190 -11.52 -10.12 0.55
CA VAL A 190 -12.59 -10.05 -0.45
C VAL A 190 -12.03 -9.76 -1.85
N CYS A 191 -11.15 -8.78 -1.98
CA CYS A 191 -10.51 -8.43 -3.25
C CYS A 191 -9.65 -9.57 -3.82
N SER A 192 -9.18 -10.50 -2.99
CA SER A 192 -8.37 -11.62 -3.47
C SER A 192 -9.16 -12.61 -4.32
N THR A 193 -10.47 -12.73 -4.11
CA THR A 193 -11.32 -13.73 -4.77
C THR A 193 -12.49 -13.14 -5.55
N HIS A 194 -12.91 -11.93 -5.24
CA HIS A 194 -14.10 -11.33 -5.86
C HIS A 194 -13.87 -11.04 -7.36
N PRO A 195 -14.76 -11.50 -8.28
CA PRO A 195 -14.55 -11.36 -9.72
C PRO A 195 -14.55 -9.91 -10.22
N ASN A 196 -15.26 -9.02 -9.55
CA ASN A 196 -15.36 -7.60 -9.93
C ASN A 196 -14.34 -6.70 -9.20
N ALA A 197 -13.32 -7.27 -8.56
CA ALA A 197 -12.31 -6.48 -7.84
C ALA A 197 -11.19 -5.94 -8.75
N LYS A 198 -11.13 -6.35 -10.01
CA LYS A 198 -10.13 -5.86 -10.98
C LYS A 198 -10.42 -4.42 -11.39
N GLY A 199 -9.36 -3.58 -11.50
CA GLY A 199 -9.46 -2.18 -11.92
C GLY A 199 -8.60 -1.26 -11.08
#